data_74b9f68691e92359daf249407dc7b10b
#
_entry.id   74b9f68691e92359daf249407dc7b10b
#
_cell.length_a   1.000
_cell.length_b   1.000
_cell.length_c   1.000
_cell.angle_alpha   90.00
_cell.angle_beta   90.00
_cell.angle_gamma   90.00
#
_symmetry.space_group_name_H-M   'P 1'
#
loop_
_entity.id
_entity.type
_entity.pdbx_description
1 polymer ?
#
loop_
_entity_poly.entity_id
_entity_poly.type
_entity_poly.pdbx_seq_one_letter_code
_entity_poly.pdbx_strand_id
1 'polypeptide(L)'
;MSQPVMQTDFPGLKLITRGKVRDIYDLGDTLLLVTSDRISAFDVIMNEPIPDKGFVLTQISSFWFHQMEDIVPNHIISTDVADYPAECQPYADVLRGRSMWVKKAKPLAAECIVRGYVSGSGWKDYKATGSICGIRLPEGLKESDRLAEPIFTPSTKAELGTHDENISFDQMVQECGRELAEQARDYTLKIYTRARDIAAAKGIIIADTKFEFGVFEGKLIIIDECMTPDSSRFWPQDQYQPGGPQPSFDKQFLRDYLETLDWGKTAPAPPLPAEIVEKTAAKYREALQRIADISV
;
A
#
# COMPACT_ATOMS: atom_id res chain seq x y z
N MET A 1 -17.27 -18.37 -3.92
CA MET A 1 -15.98 -17.68 -4.13
C MET A 1 -15.83 -17.39 -5.62
N SER A 2 -15.57 -16.14 -5.98
CA SER A 2 -15.27 -15.75 -7.36
C SER A 2 -13.95 -16.38 -7.80
N GLN A 3 -13.77 -16.61 -9.12
CA GLN A 3 -12.46 -17.06 -9.61
C GLN A 3 -11.41 -15.98 -9.37
N PRO A 4 -10.20 -16.33 -8.92
CA PRO A 4 -9.13 -15.36 -8.74
C PRO A 4 -8.76 -14.64 -10.04
N VAL A 5 -8.49 -13.35 -9.96
CA VAL A 5 -8.15 -12.49 -11.10
C VAL A 5 -6.66 -12.20 -11.09
N MET A 6 -5.89 -12.85 -11.97
CA MET A 6 -4.45 -12.57 -12.13
C MET A 6 -4.19 -11.37 -13.03
N GLN A 7 -4.97 -11.20 -14.06
CA GLN A 7 -4.91 -10.06 -14.98
C GLN A 7 -6.26 -9.84 -15.60
N THR A 8 -6.51 -8.62 -16.03
CA THR A 8 -7.73 -8.28 -16.73
C THR A 8 -7.43 -8.02 -18.21
N ASP A 9 -8.41 -8.32 -19.04
CA ASP A 9 -8.42 -7.98 -20.46
C ASP A 9 -9.83 -7.51 -20.80
N PHE A 10 -9.99 -6.22 -21.05
CA PHE A 10 -11.26 -5.57 -21.34
C PHE A 10 -11.26 -4.99 -22.74
N PRO A 11 -11.69 -5.80 -23.76
CA PRO A 11 -11.80 -5.28 -25.11
C PRO A 11 -12.58 -3.98 -25.19
N GLY A 12 -11.98 -2.95 -25.81
CA GLY A 12 -12.56 -1.61 -25.90
C GLY A 12 -12.07 -0.63 -24.85
N LEU A 13 -11.44 -1.09 -23.76
CA LEU A 13 -10.76 -0.21 -22.80
C LEU A 13 -9.26 -0.20 -23.09
N LYS A 14 -8.65 0.97 -23.03
CA LYS A 14 -7.21 1.12 -23.27
C LYS A 14 -6.42 0.85 -21.99
N LEU A 15 -5.78 -0.30 -21.90
CA LEU A 15 -4.83 -0.60 -20.84
C LEU A 15 -3.62 0.33 -20.93
N ILE A 16 -3.33 1.09 -19.86
CA ILE A 16 -2.15 1.94 -19.74
C ILE A 16 -0.97 1.15 -19.21
N THR A 17 -1.19 0.47 -18.08
CA THR A 17 -0.14 -0.28 -17.39
C THR A 17 -0.70 -1.45 -16.61
N ARG A 18 0.11 -2.48 -16.48
CA ARG A 18 -0.11 -3.61 -15.59
C ARG A 18 0.98 -3.60 -14.54
N GLY A 19 0.62 -3.10 -13.35
CA GLY A 19 1.52 -3.04 -12.21
C GLY A 19 1.65 -4.39 -11.50
N LYS A 20 2.35 -4.39 -10.36
CA LYS A 20 2.53 -5.59 -9.52
C LYS A 20 1.20 -6.15 -8.99
N VAL A 21 0.20 -5.27 -8.77
CA VAL A 21 -1.09 -5.62 -8.16
C VAL A 21 -2.27 -5.08 -8.96
N ARG A 22 -2.14 -3.95 -9.66
CA ARG A 22 -3.23 -3.27 -10.36
C ARG A 22 -3.05 -3.25 -11.86
N ASP A 23 -4.16 -3.35 -12.57
CA ASP A 23 -4.28 -3.02 -13.98
C ASP A 23 -4.97 -1.66 -14.10
N ILE A 24 -4.39 -0.72 -14.86
CA ILE A 24 -4.88 0.65 -14.98
C ILE A 24 -5.30 0.91 -16.43
N TYR A 25 -6.57 1.30 -16.59
CA TYR A 25 -7.17 1.64 -17.88
C TYR A 25 -7.42 3.13 -18.01
N ASP A 26 -7.20 3.65 -19.22
CA ASP A 26 -7.50 5.03 -19.60
C ASP A 26 -8.97 5.16 -20.02
N LEU A 27 -9.70 6.03 -19.36
CA LEU A 27 -11.06 6.41 -19.70
C LEU A 27 -11.14 7.88 -20.18
N GLY A 28 -10.06 8.38 -20.82
CA GLY A 28 -9.96 9.79 -21.25
C GLY A 28 -9.49 10.69 -20.10
N ASP A 29 -10.40 11.46 -19.52
CA ASP A 29 -10.11 12.39 -18.43
C ASP A 29 -10.04 11.71 -17.06
N THR A 30 -10.36 10.42 -16.99
CA THR A 30 -10.38 9.61 -15.77
C THR A 30 -9.64 8.30 -15.97
N LEU A 31 -9.48 7.54 -14.88
CA LEU A 31 -8.86 6.21 -14.91
C LEU A 31 -9.77 5.18 -14.25
N LEU A 32 -9.64 3.93 -14.71
CA LEU A 32 -10.18 2.77 -14.00
C LEU A 32 -8.99 1.97 -13.43
N LEU A 33 -8.93 1.88 -12.10
CA LEU A 33 -7.97 1.06 -11.39
C LEU A 33 -8.62 -0.28 -11.03
N VAL A 34 -8.04 -1.39 -11.48
CA VAL A 34 -8.55 -2.72 -11.17
C VAL A 34 -7.51 -3.49 -10.37
N THR A 35 -7.85 -3.83 -9.14
CA THR A 35 -6.96 -4.58 -8.25
C THR A 35 -7.11 -6.07 -8.50
N SER A 36 -6.00 -6.69 -8.88
CA SER A 36 -5.91 -8.13 -9.12
C SER A 36 -5.60 -8.93 -7.85
N ASP A 37 -5.63 -10.24 -7.96
CA ASP A 37 -5.24 -11.15 -6.88
C ASP A 37 -3.75 -11.53 -6.94
N ARG A 38 -2.96 -10.82 -7.78
CA ARG A 38 -1.49 -10.94 -7.80
C ARG A 38 -0.91 -10.52 -6.47
N ILE A 39 0.13 -11.21 -6.05
CA ILE A 39 0.97 -10.80 -4.93
C ILE A 39 2.41 -10.71 -5.38
N SER A 40 3.15 -9.74 -4.88
CA SER A 40 4.59 -9.62 -5.09
C SER A 40 5.32 -9.59 -3.77
N ALA A 41 6.47 -10.23 -3.72
CA ALA A 41 7.43 -10.12 -2.63
C ALA A 41 8.83 -9.97 -3.21
N PHE A 42 9.66 -9.12 -2.57
CA PHE A 42 11.01 -8.82 -3.06
C PHE A 42 11.01 -8.35 -4.53
N ASP A 43 10.00 -7.55 -4.92
CA ASP A 43 9.75 -7.02 -6.27
C ASP A 43 9.45 -8.05 -7.36
N VAL A 44 9.31 -9.33 -6.99
CA VAL A 44 8.92 -10.41 -7.90
C VAL A 44 7.44 -10.75 -7.69
N ILE A 45 6.68 -10.82 -8.79
CA ILE A 45 5.28 -11.27 -8.79
C ILE A 45 5.25 -12.78 -8.69
N MET A 46 4.48 -13.32 -7.72
CA MET A 46 4.28 -14.76 -7.56
C MET A 46 3.34 -15.31 -8.64
N ASN A 47 3.48 -16.60 -8.95
CA ASN A 47 2.68 -17.25 -10.01
C ASN A 47 1.27 -17.57 -9.54
N GLU A 48 1.08 -17.80 -8.24
CA GLU A 48 -0.21 -18.18 -7.66
C GLU A 48 -0.97 -16.92 -7.19
N PRO A 49 -2.28 -16.82 -7.51
CA PRO A 49 -3.14 -15.77 -6.96
C PRO A 49 -3.39 -15.98 -5.48
N ILE A 50 -3.56 -14.88 -4.75
CA ILE A 50 -4.11 -14.91 -3.41
C ILE A 50 -5.62 -14.62 -3.50
N PRO A 51 -6.49 -15.61 -3.24
CA PRO A 51 -7.93 -15.44 -3.37
C PRO A 51 -8.46 -14.22 -2.58
N ASP A 52 -9.36 -13.46 -3.21
CA ASP A 52 -10.03 -12.28 -2.66
C ASP A 52 -9.11 -11.08 -2.39
N LYS A 53 -7.79 -11.19 -2.65
CA LYS A 53 -6.83 -10.10 -2.33
C LYS A 53 -7.22 -8.78 -2.98
N GLY A 54 -7.61 -8.78 -4.26
CA GLY A 54 -8.01 -7.57 -4.97
C GLY A 54 -9.23 -6.90 -4.34
N PHE A 55 -10.21 -7.69 -3.92
CA PHE A 55 -11.37 -7.20 -3.17
C PHE A 55 -10.93 -6.59 -1.83
N VAL A 56 -10.16 -7.33 -1.03
CA VAL A 56 -9.71 -6.90 0.29
C VAL A 56 -8.97 -5.57 0.22
N LEU A 57 -8.01 -5.43 -0.69
CA LEU A 57 -7.22 -4.20 -0.83
C LEU A 57 -8.09 -3.01 -1.22
N THR A 58 -9.04 -3.21 -2.14
CA THR A 58 -9.95 -2.14 -2.58
C THR A 58 -10.88 -1.70 -1.45
N GLN A 59 -11.46 -2.64 -0.70
CA GLN A 59 -12.37 -2.32 0.40
C GLN A 59 -11.66 -1.62 1.56
N ILE A 60 -10.47 -2.07 1.95
CA ILE A 60 -9.66 -1.41 2.99
C ILE A 60 -9.26 -0.01 2.52
N SER A 61 -8.81 0.13 1.28
CA SER A 61 -8.41 1.43 0.74
C SER A 61 -9.60 2.41 0.69
N SER A 62 -10.78 1.95 0.23
CA SER A 62 -12.00 2.73 0.20
C SER A 62 -12.43 3.19 1.60
N PHE A 63 -12.38 2.29 2.59
CA PHE A 63 -12.63 2.63 4.00
C PHE A 63 -11.74 3.78 4.47
N TRP A 64 -10.41 3.67 4.25
CA TRP A 64 -9.48 4.69 4.70
C TRP A 64 -9.61 6.01 3.95
N PHE A 65 -9.85 5.99 2.64
CA PHE A 65 -10.11 7.22 1.89
C PHE A 65 -11.30 7.97 2.47
N HIS A 66 -12.38 7.27 2.80
CA HIS A 66 -13.57 7.87 3.43
C HIS A 66 -13.26 8.46 4.82
N GLN A 67 -12.47 7.74 5.66
CA GLN A 67 -12.08 8.23 6.98
C GLN A 67 -11.18 9.47 6.95
N MET A 68 -10.59 9.80 5.81
CA MET A 68 -9.59 10.88 5.67
C MET A 68 -10.06 12.05 4.80
N GLU A 69 -11.30 12.04 4.32
CA GLU A 69 -11.85 13.05 3.39
C GLU A 69 -11.77 14.49 3.89
N ASP A 70 -11.86 14.70 5.19
CA ASP A 70 -11.77 16.02 5.82
C ASP A 70 -10.31 16.49 6.04
N ILE A 71 -9.32 15.58 5.89
CA ILE A 71 -7.89 15.91 5.99
C ILE A 71 -7.31 16.23 4.62
N VAL A 72 -7.59 15.37 3.63
CA VAL A 72 -7.00 15.44 2.30
C VAL A 72 -8.00 15.01 1.23
N PRO A 73 -8.14 15.75 0.13
CA PRO A 73 -8.94 15.27 -0.98
C PRO A 73 -8.27 14.04 -1.62
N ASN A 74 -9.10 13.13 -2.15
CA ASN A 74 -8.62 11.92 -2.81
C ASN A 74 -9.05 11.86 -4.28
N HIS A 75 -8.56 10.84 -4.97
CA HIS A 75 -8.81 10.65 -6.40
C HIS A 75 -10.11 9.91 -6.71
N ILE A 76 -10.80 9.31 -5.74
CA ILE A 76 -11.98 8.48 -6.00
C ILE A 76 -13.11 9.33 -6.57
N ILE A 77 -13.72 8.85 -7.65
CA ILE A 77 -14.99 9.35 -8.18
C ILE A 77 -16.10 8.42 -7.69
N SER A 78 -15.96 7.10 -7.90
CA SER A 78 -16.84 6.08 -7.34
C SER A 78 -16.11 4.73 -7.20
N THR A 79 -16.59 3.92 -6.26
CA THR A 79 -16.26 2.49 -6.11
C THR A 79 -17.46 1.59 -6.41
N ASP A 80 -18.64 2.18 -6.67
CA ASP A 80 -19.81 1.44 -7.13
C ASP A 80 -19.77 1.34 -8.67
N VAL A 81 -19.75 0.11 -9.17
CA VAL A 81 -19.72 -0.17 -10.61
C VAL A 81 -20.93 0.39 -11.34
N ALA A 82 -22.06 0.58 -10.65
CA ALA A 82 -23.26 1.18 -11.24
C ALA A 82 -23.04 2.64 -11.72
N ASP A 83 -22.11 3.36 -11.09
CA ASP A 83 -21.76 4.74 -11.44
C ASP A 83 -20.71 4.83 -12.57
N TYR A 84 -20.06 3.71 -12.92
CA TYR A 84 -18.96 3.74 -13.88
C TYR A 84 -19.44 4.04 -15.30
N PRO A 85 -18.57 4.63 -16.16
CA PRO A 85 -18.88 4.88 -17.56
C PRO A 85 -19.44 3.64 -18.29
N ALA A 86 -20.26 3.89 -19.30
CA ALA A 86 -20.98 2.85 -20.01
C ALA A 86 -20.07 1.77 -20.62
N GLU A 87 -18.87 2.13 -21.04
CA GLU A 87 -17.85 1.21 -21.56
C GLU A 87 -17.31 0.22 -20.52
N CYS A 88 -17.47 0.51 -19.22
CA CYS A 88 -17.10 -0.38 -18.13
C CYS A 88 -18.21 -1.39 -17.78
N GLN A 89 -19.46 -1.11 -18.10
CA GLN A 89 -20.61 -1.92 -17.69
C GLN A 89 -20.57 -3.38 -18.17
N PRO A 90 -20.05 -3.72 -19.36
CA PRO A 90 -19.90 -5.12 -19.78
C PRO A 90 -19.00 -5.96 -18.85
N TYR A 91 -18.17 -5.30 -18.02
CA TYR A 91 -17.20 -5.94 -17.12
C TYR A 91 -17.61 -5.85 -15.65
N ALA A 92 -18.83 -5.41 -15.35
CA ALA A 92 -19.33 -5.13 -14.02
C ALA A 92 -19.08 -6.26 -13.00
N ASP A 93 -19.26 -7.52 -13.42
CA ASP A 93 -19.09 -8.67 -12.54
C ASP A 93 -17.63 -8.86 -12.08
N VAL A 94 -16.66 -8.59 -12.97
CA VAL A 94 -15.24 -8.66 -12.63
C VAL A 94 -14.82 -7.44 -11.82
N LEU A 95 -15.36 -6.26 -12.12
CA LEU A 95 -14.99 -4.99 -11.50
C LEU A 95 -15.52 -4.83 -10.07
N ARG A 96 -16.64 -5.47 -9.77
CA ARG A 96 -17.35 -5.31 -8.50
C ARG A 96 -16.47 -5.56 -7.27
N GLY A 97 -16.33 -4.54 -6.44
CA GLY A 97 -15.62 -4.58 -5.17
C GLY A 97 -14.09 -4.61 -5.26
N ARG A 98 -13.51 -4.71 -6.49
CA ARG A 98 -12.07 -4.72 -6.71
C ARG A 98 -11.54 -3.61 -7.61
N SER A 99 -12.37 -2.63 -7.90
CA SER A 99 -11.99 -1.53 -8.79
C SER A 99 -12.38 -0.18 -8.22
N MET A 100 -11.78 0.87 -8.76
CA MET A 100 -12.10 2.27 -8.47
C MET A 100 -12.10 3.06 -9.77
N TRP A 101 -13.15 3.85 -9.99
CA TRP A 101 -13.17 4.90 -10.99
C TRP A 101 -12.61 6.17 -10.36
N VAL A 102 -11.55 6.72 -10.95
CA VAL A 102 -10.75 7.76 -10.29
C VAL A 102 -10.39 8.93 -11.21
N LYS A 103 -10.10 10.07 -10.61
CA LYS A 103 -9.52 11.25 -11.25
C LYS A 103 -8.12 10.94 -11.78
N LYS A 104 -7.79 11.47 -12.95
CA LYS A 104 -6.47 11.32 -13.57
C LYS A 104 -5.52 12.41 -13.05
N ALA A 105 -4.92 12.19 -11.90
CA ALA A 105 -3.95 13.10 -11.30
C ALA A 105 -2.54 12.85 -11.85
N LYS A 106 -1.70 13.88 -11.85
CA LYS A 106 -0.27 13.76 -12.14
C LYS A 106 0.48 13.33 -10.87
N PRO A 107 1.03 12.11 -10.79
CA PRO A 107 1.72 11.64 -9.59
C PRO A 107 2.95 12.49 -9.24
N LEU A 108 3.26 12.61 -7.94
CA LEU A 108 4.55 13.11 -7.48
C LEU A 108 5.66 12.10 -7.81
N ALA A 109 6.88 12.59 -7.93
CA ALA A 109 8.07 11.77 -8.21
C ALA A 109 8.61 11.02 -6.98
N ALA A 110 7.98 11.19 -5.81
CA ALA A 110 8.40 10.56 -4.56
C ALA A 110 7.23 9.83 -3.91
N GLU A 111 7.55 8.77 -3.17
CA GLU A 111 6.62 8.09 -2.28
C GLU A 111 6.70 8.66 -0.87
N CYS A 112 5.57 8.80 -0.21
CA CYS A 112 5.44 9.41 1.10
C CYS A 112 5.27 8.34 2.17
N ILE A 113 6.35 8.01 2.88
CA ILE A 113 6.35 7.00 3.92
C ILE A 113 6.34 7.68 5.28
N VAL A 114 5.51 7.18 6.19
CA VAL A 114 5.51 7.57 7.60
C VAL A 114 5.77 6.34 8.46
N ARG A 115 6.58 6.52 9.50
CA ARG A 115 6.94 5.45 10.43
C ARG A 115 6.64 5.88 11.86
N GLY A 116 5.84 5.07 12.55
CA GLY A 116 5.64 5.17 13.99
C GLY A 116 6.50 4.17 14.77
N TYR A 117 7.16 3.25 14.06
CA TYR A 117 8.00 2.19 14.60
C TYR A 117 9.24 2.00 13.72
N VAL A 118 10.31 1.50 14.32
CA VAL A 118 11.59 1.24 13.63
C VAL A 118 11.54 -0.15 13.00
N SER A 119 11.12 -0.25 11.74
CA SER A 119 10.93 -1.53 11.04
C SER A 119 11.38 -1.47 9.57
N GLY A 120 11.51 -2.63 8.94
CA GLY A 120 11.81 -2.76 7.51
C GLY A 120 13.08 -2.04 7.07
N SER A 121 12.99 -1.23 5.99
CA SER A 121 14.14 -0.43 5.50
C SER A 121 14.60 0.60 6.53
N GLY A 122 13.66 1.19 7.30
CA GLY A 122 14.01 2.11 8.39
C GLY A 122 14.88 1.47 9.47
N TRP A 123 14.61 0.21 9.84
CA TRP A 123 15.47 -0.51 10.77
C TRP A 123 16.87 -0.78 10.19
N LYS A 124 16.96 -1.12 8.90
CA LYS A 124 18.24 -1.31 8.23
C LYS A 124 19.08 -0.04 8.23
N ASP A 125 18.47 1.11 7.89
CA ASP A 125 19.13 2.41 7.89
C ASP A 125 19.59 2.81 9.29
N TYR A 126 18.71 2.68 10.28
CA TYR A 126 19.03 2.98 11.66
C TYR A 126 20.19 2.15 12.19
N LYS A 127 20.22 0.84 11.92
CA LYS A 127 21.35 -0.01 12.30
C LYS A 127 22.68 0.42 11.67
N ALA A 128 22.62 0.91 10.44
CA ALA A 128 23.83 1.30 9.71
C ALA A 128 24.34 2.68 10.12
N THR A 129 23.44 3.63 10.44
CA THR A 129 23.78 5.06 10.53
C THR A 129 23.27 5.77 11.79
N GLY A 130 22.42 5.14 12.59
CA GLY A 130 21.69 5.80 13.69
C GLY A 130 20.62 6.78 13.22
N SER A 131 20.27 6.77 11.91
CA SER A 131 19.36 7.72 11.29
C SER A 131 18.45 7.02 10.29
N ILE A 132 17.30 7.64 9.96
CA ILE A 132 16.42 7.23 8.85
C ILE A 132 16.14 8.47 8.00
N CYS A 133 16.42 8.43 6.70
CA CYS A 133 16.24 9.58 5.79
C CYS A 133 16.92 10.87 6.29
N GLY A 134 18.06 10.77 6.98
CA GLY A 134 18.76 11.90 7.58
C GLY A 134 18.23 12.35 8.95
N ILE A 135 17.12 11.78 9.44
CA ILE A 135 16.58 12.05 10.77
C ILE A 135 17.33 11.21 11.80
N ARG A 136 18.12 11.87 12.67
CA ARG A 136 18.84 11.19 13.75
C ARG A 136 17.85 10.71 14.82
N LEU A 137 17.98 9.45 15.21
CA LEU A 137 17.14 8.83 16.24
C LEU A 137 17.95 8.56 17.52
N PRO A 138 17.28 8.41 18.68
CA PRO A 138 17.95 8.02 19.92
C PRO A 138 18.76 6.74 19.76
N GLU A 139 19.87 6.64 20.50
CA GLU A 139 20.70 5.42 20.54
C GLU A 139 19.97 4.30 21.30
N GLY A 140 20.28 3.04 20.93
CA GLY A 140 19.80 1.87 21.63
C GLY A 140 18.40 1.38 21.23
N LEU A 141 17.76 1.98 20.20
CA LEU A 141 16.51 1.46 19.67
C LEU A 141 16.71 0.05 19.09
N LYS A 142 15.72 -0.78 19.29
CA LYS A 142 15.64 -2.16 18.77
C LYS A 142 14.67 -2.23 17.59
N GLU A 143 14.73 -3.33 16.87
CA GLU A 143 13.76 -3.61 15.83
C GLU A 143 12.35 -3.60 16.40
N SER A 144 11.43 -2.97 15.70
CA SER A 144 10.03 -2.77 16.07
C SER A 144 9.80 -1.87 17.29
N ASP A 145 10.81 -1.17 17.81
CA ASP A 145 10.58 -0.16 18.83
C ASP A 145 9.67 0.96 18.31
N ARG A 146 8.77 1.40 19.19
CA ARG A 146 7.91 2.55 18.92
C ARG A 146 8.71 3.83 19.00
N LEU A 147 8.55 4.70 18.01
CA LEU A 147 9.09 6.05 18.02
C LEU A 147 8.26 6.97 18.94
N ALA A 148 8.91 7.94 19.57
CA ALA A 148 8.23 8.93 20.41
C ALA A 148 7.18 9.72 19.60
N GLU A 149 7.57 10.11 18.38
CA GLU A 149 6.69 10.76 17.40
C GLU A 149 6.85 10.08 16.05
N PRO A 150 5.79 10.01 15.22
CA PRO A 150 5.90 9.52 13.85
C PRO A 150 6.85 10.38 13.03
N ILE A 151 7.67 9.76 12.20
CA ILE A 151 8.61 10.45 11.33
C ILE A 151 8.23 10.27 9.86
N PHE A 152 8.41 11.32 9.06
CA PHE A 152 8.23 11.29 7.62
C PHE A 152 9.54 10.89 6.94
N THR A 153 9.52 9.80 6.17
CA THR A 153 10.70 9.17 5.58
C THR A 153 10.43 8.83 4.11
N PRO A 154 10.50 9.82 3.21
CA PRO A 154 10.18 9.62 1.81
C PRO A 154 11.15 8.67 1.12
N SER A 155 10.71 8.09 -0.01
CA SER A 155 11.54 7.32 -0.91
C SER A 155 11.41 7.80 -2.34
N THR A 156 12.36 7.40 -3.18
CA THR A 156 12.21 7.53 -4.63
C THR A 156 11.03 6.69 -5.10
N LYS A 157 10.49 7.05 -6.26
CA LYS A 157 9.53 6.20 -6.98
C LYS A 157 10.29 5.50 -8.09
N ALA A 158 10.77 4.29 -7.78
CA ALA A 158 11.58 3.51 -8.70
C ALA A 158 10.79 3.04 -9.93
N GLU A 159 11.48 2.91 -11.06
CA GLU A 159 10.92 2.25 -12.23
C GLU A 159 10.71 0.75 -11.95
N LEU A 160 9.78 0.12 -12.69
CA LEU A 160 9.51 -1.31 -12.60
C LEU A 160 10.81 -2.12 -12.77
N GLY A 161 11.17 -2.89 -11.73
CA GLY A 161 12.37 -3.72 -11.69
C GLY A 161 13.55 -3.12 -10.95
N THR A 162 13.42 -1.91 -10.41
CA THR A 162 14.36 -1.30 -9.46
C THR A 162 13.73 -1.17 -8.07
N HIS A 163 14.56 -0.89 -7.05
CA HIS A 163 14.09 -0.74 -5.68
C HIS A 163 13.94 0.72 -5.30
N ASP A 164 12.88 1.02 -4.55
CA ASP A 164 12.72 2.34 -3.93
C ASP A 164 13.82 2.57 -2.89
N GLU A 165 14.46 3.74 -2.95
CA GLU A 165 15.51 4.13 -2.02
C GLU A 165 15.00 5.21 -1.07
N ASN A 166 15.27 5.06 0.23
CA ASN A 166 14.99 6.10 1.20
C ASN A 166 15.77 7.38 0.86
N ILE A 167 15.09 8.51 0.80
CA ILE A 167 15.69 9.83 0.52
C ILE A 167 15.43 10.80 1.66
N SER A 168 16.25 11.84 1.76
CA SER A 168 15.98 12.93 2.70
C SER A 168 14.81 13.79 2.25
N PHE A 169 14.23 14.56 3.18
CA PHE A 169 13.19 15.53 2.84
C PHE A 169 13.70 16.59 1.84
N ASP A 170 14.96 17.04 1.98
CA ASP A 170 15.55 18.00 1.05
C ASP A 170 15.69 17.44 -0.38
N GLN A 171 16.00 16.15 -0.53
CA GLN A 171 15.99 15.48 -1.83
C GLN A 171 14.57 15.44 -2.42
N MET A 172 13.55 15.08 -1.62
CA MET A 172 12.15 15.15 -2.07
C MET A 172 11.75 16.57 -2.51
N VAL A 173 12.23 17.62 -1.81
CA VAL A 173 12.00 19.01 -2.20
C VAL A 173 12.63 19.32 -3.57
N GLN A 174 13.79 18.76 -3.87
CA GLN A 174 14.42 18.93 -5.19
C GLN A 174 13.58 18.27 -6.31
N GLU A 175 13.00 17.12 -6.04
CA GLU A 175 12.19 16.37 -7.02
C GLU A 175 10.78 16.95 -7.23
N CYS A 176 10.11 17.35 -6.14
CA CYS A 176 8.69 17.71 -6.16
C CYS A 176 8.42 19.20 -6.03
N GLY A 177 9.42 19.99 -5.66
CA GLY A 177 9.24 21.38 -5.23
C GLY A 177 8.81 21.50 -3.76
N ARG A 178 9.24 22.59 -3.10
CA ARG A 178 9.07 22.77 -1.64
C ARG A 178 7.60 22.75 -1.20
N GLU A 179 6.75 23.46 -1.90
CA GLU A 179 5.33 23.58 -1.52
C GLU A 179 4.63 22.22 -1.52
N LEU A 180 4.79 21.44 -2.59
CA LEU A 180 4.17 20.11 -2.69
C LEU A 180 4.79 19.11 -1.70
N ALA A 181 6.11 19.18 -1.47
CA ALA A 181 6.78 18.31 -0.52
C ALA A 181 6.32 18.57 0.93
N GLU A 182 6.18 19.84 1.32
CA GLU A 182 5.66 20.23 2.64
C GLU A 182 4.21 19.83 2.83
N GLN A 183 3.35 20.07 1.84
CA GLN A 183 1.94 19.64 1.89
C GLN A 183 1.82 18.11 1.99
N ALA A 184 2.58 17.35 1.18
CA ALA A 184 2.56 15.90 1.20
C ALA A 184 3.03 15.33 2.55
N ARG A 185 4.11 15.89 3.13
CA ARG A 185 4.57 15.53 4.47
C ARG A 185 3.48 15.78 5.53
N ASP A 186 2.89 16.97 5.51
CA ASP A 186 1.90 17.37 6.52
C ASP A 186 0.62 16.53 6.42
N TYR A 187 0.14 16.23 5.19
CA TYR A 187 -0.96 15.30 4.98
C TYR A 187 -0.61 13.89 5.46
N THR A 188 0.56 13.39 5.11
CA THR A 188 1.04 12.06 5.50
C THR A 188 1.02 11.87 7.01
N LEU A 189 1.58 12.83 7.76
CA LEU A 189 1.61 12.78 9.23
C LEU A 189 0.21 12.88 9.86
N LYS A 190 -0.67 13.74 9.33
CA LYS A 190 -2.05 13.90 9.82
C LYS A 190 -2.88 12.64 9.57
N ILE A 191 -2.80 12.08 8.35
CA ILE A 191 -3.49 10.84 7.98
C ILE A 191 -3.04 9.70 8.90
N TYR A 192 -1.72 9.52 9.03
CA TYR A 192 -1.16 8.46 9.88
C TYR A 192 -1.60 8.58 11.32
N THR A 193 -1.57 9.78 11.89
CA THR A 193 -1.95 10.00 13.30
C THR A 193 -3.40 9.60 13.54
N ARG A 194 -4.33 10.02 12.69
CA ARG A 194 -5.73 9.61 12.77
C ARG A 194 -5.92 8.11 12.57
N ALA A 195 -5.28 7.55 11.55
CA ALA A 195 -5.39 6.14 11.23
C ALA A 195 -4.84 5.24 12.35
N ARG A 196 -3.71 5.64 12.96
CA ARG A 196 -3.13 4.95 14.11
C ARG A 196 -4.15 4.84 15.25
N ASP A 197 -4.86 5.92 15.56
CA ASP A 197 -5.81 5.95 16.67
C ASP A 197 -7.07 5.10 16.34
N ILE A 198 -7.56 5.15 15.11
CA ILE A 198 -8.67 4.30 14.63
C ILE A 198 -8.27 2.81 14.67
N ALA A 199 -7.08 2.47 14.14
CA ALA A 199 -6.59 1.09 14.10
C ALA A 199 -6.32 0.53 15.50
N ALA A 200 -5.76 1.35 16.40
CA ALA A 200 -5.51 0.97 17.79
C ALA A 200 -6.81 0.59 18.53
N ALA A 201 -7.90 1.31 18.29
CA ALA A 201 -9.22 0.97 18.85
C ALA A 201 -9.76 -0.39 18.35
N LYS A 202 -9.21 -0.89 17.22
CA LYS A 202 -9.54 -2.19 16.62
C LYS A 202 -8.45 -3.26 16.89
N GLY A 203 -7.51 -2.99 17.80
CA GLY A 203 -6.44 -3.92 18.18
C GLY A 203 -5.35 -4.08 17.13
N ILE A 204 -5.17 -3.09 16.24
CA ILE A 204 -4.17 -3.09 15.18
C ILE A 204 -3.18 -1.95 15.38
N ILE A 205 -1.89 -2.26 15.30
CA ILE A 205 -0.81 -1.30 15.17
C ILE A 205 -0.51 -1.09 13.68
N ILE A 206 -0.55 0.16 13.21
CA ILE A 206 0.03 0.55 11.92
C ILE A 206 1.46 0.97 12.19
N ALA A 207 2.44 0.12 11.88
CA ALA A 207 3.84 0.41 12.17
C ALA A 207 4.42 1.46 11.23
N ASP A 208 4.16 1.32 9.97
CA ASP A 208 4.46 2.27 8.90
C ASP A 208 3.44 2.12 7.77
N THR A 209 3.40 3.13 6.92
CA THR A 209 2.58 3.11 5.71
C THR A 209 3.18 4.02 4.65
N LYS A 210 2.92 3.67 3.40
CA LYS A 210 3.32 4.40 2.21
C LYS A 210 2.09 4.99 1.53
N PHE A 211 2.16 6.28 1.19
CA PHE A 211 1.16 6.97 0.40
C PHE A 211 1.75 7.47 -0.92
N GLU A 212 0.91 7.55 -1.91
CA GLU A 212 1.18 8.27 -3.13
C GLU A 212 0.28 9.51 -3.23
N PHE A 213 0.86 10.60 -3.68
CA PHE A 213 0.13 11.85 -3.95
C PHE A 213 0.26 12.23 -5.41
N GLY A 214 -0.72 12.98 -5.88
CA GLY A 214 -0.71 13.54 -7.22
C GLY A 214 -1.36 14.92 -7.25
N VAL A 215 -1.11 15.67 -8.32
CA VAL A 215 -1.71 16.98 -8.54
C VAL A 215 -2.88 16.83 -9.52
N PHE A 216 -4.05 17.27 -9.09
CA PHE A 216 -5.27 17.34 -9.89
C PHE A 216 -5.87 18.74 -9.79
N GLU A 217 -6.06 19.41 -10.92
CA GLU A 217 -6.58 20.80 -10.98
C GLU A 217 -5.84 21.76 -10.04
N GLY A 218 -4.50 21.63 -9.99
CA GLY A 218 -3.62 22.46 -9.17
C GLY A 218 -3.64 22.15 -7.66
N LYS A 219 -4.34 21.11 -7.22
CA LYS A 219 -4.41 20.69 -5.82
C LYS A 219 -3.71 19.36 -5.60
N LEU A 220 -3.02 19.25 -4.47
CA LEU A 220 -2.45 17.98 -4.03
C LEU A 220 -3.57 17.07 -3.50
N ILE A 221 -3.65 15.86 -4.02
CA ILE A 221 -4.62 14.83 -3.59
C ILE A 221 -3.90 13.52 -3.33
N ILE A 222 -4.44 12.68 -2.43
CA ILE A 222 -3.95 11.32 -2.24
C ILE A 222 -4.51 10.42 -3.35
N ILE A 223 -3.65 9.54 -3.87
CA ILE A 223 -3.94 8.65 -5.00
C ILE A 223 -3.53 7.21 -4.70
N ASP A 224 -3.75 6.30 -5.62
CA ASP A 224 -3.41 4.88 -5.60
C ASP A 224 -4.16 4.12 -4.51
N GLU A 225 -3.50 3.75 -3.43
CA GLU A 225 -4.10 3.03 -2.31
C GLU A 225 -3.86 3.74 -0.98
N CYS A 226 -4.70 3.44 -0.01
CA CYS A 226 -4.60 4.03 1.32
C CYS A 226 -4.58 2.94 2.38
N MET A 227 -3.46 2.81 3.09
CA MET A 227 -3.27 1.96 4.28
C MET A 227 -3.83 0.54 4.11
N THR A 228 -3.38 -0.13 3.08
CA THR A 228 -3.69 -1.55 2.83
C THR A 228 -2.58 -2.45 3.40
N PRO A 229 -2.82 -3.76 3.51
CA PRO A 229 -1.75 -4.72 3.84
C PRO A 229 -0.60 -4.75 2.83
N ASP A 230 -0.76 -4.16 1.64
CA ASP A 230 0.30 -4.04 0.64
C ASP A 230 1.19 -2.81 0.86
N SER A 231 0.62 -1.70 1.30
CA SER A 231 1.32 -0.43 1.54
C SER A 231 1.69 -0.19 2.99
N SER A 232 1.24 -1.04 3.93
CA SER A 232 1.39 -0.84 5.37
C SER A 232 1.82 -2.11 6.10
N ARG A 233 2.50 -1.94 7.25
CA ARG A 233 2.69 -3.03 8.22
C ARG A 233 1.64 -2.95 9.29
N PHE A 234 0.79 -3.98 9.35
CA PHE A 234 -0.27 -4.13 10.35
C PHE A 234 0.10 -5.23 11.34
N TRP A 235 0.27 -4.87 12.60
CA TRP A 235 0.61 -5.81 13.65
C TRP A 235 -0.56 -5.99 14.62
N PRO A 236 -0.84 -7.22 15.09
CA PRO A 236 -1.78 -7.44 16.18
C PRO A 236 -1.23 -6.81 17.47
N GLN A 237 -2.01 -5.90 18.05
CA GLN A 237 -1.56 -5.15 19.23
C GLN A 237 -1.33 -6.04 20.45
N ASP A 238 -2.11 -7.11 20.61
CA ASP A 238 -2.03 -8.08 21.71
C ASP A 238 -0.80 -8.99 21.61
N GLN A 239 -0.13 -9.05 20.44
CA GLN A 239 1.06 -9.86 20.21
C GLN A 239 2.33 -9.02 20.00
N TYR A 240 2.20 -7.70 20.09
CA TYR A 240 3.32 -6.81 19.87
C TYR A 240 4.38 -6.93 20.97
N GLN A 241 5.64 -7.20 20.54
CA GLN A 241 6.82 -7.26 21.42
C GLN A 241 8.01 -6.61 20.73
N PRO A 242 8.54 -5.47 21.23
CA PRO A 242 9.70 -4.83 20.64
C PRO A 242 10.96 -5.70 20.77
N GLY A 243 11.91 -5.51 19.84
CA GLY A 243 13.20 -6.20 19.86
C GLY A 243 13.36 -7.28 18.80
N GLY A 244 12.40 -7.41 17.87
CA GLY A 244 12.46 -8.34 16.76
C GLY A 244 11.32 -8.18 15.76
N PRO A 245 11.23 -9.09 14.75
CA PRO A 245 10.12 -9.10 13.81
C PRO A 245 8.79 -9.36 14.52
N GLN A 246 7.72 -8.84 13.94
CA GLN A 246 6.38 -8.92 14.52
C GLN A 246 5.47 -9.84 13.71
N PRO A 247 4.53 -10.56 14.35
CA PRO A 247 3.38 -11.13 13.65
C PRO A 247 2.64 -10.02 12.89
N SER A 248 2.11 -10.34 11.70
CA SER A 248 1.46 -9.32 10.89
C SER A 248 0.25 -9.83 10.12
N PHE A 249 -0.60 -8.89 9.68
CA PHE A 249 -1.74 -9.14 8.78
C PHE A 249 -1.41 -8.80 7.33
N ASP A 250 -0.14 -8.60 7.01
CA ASP A 250 0.35 -8.20 5.70
C ASP A 250 1.18 -9.31 5.01
N LYS A 251 2.00 -8.92 4.04
CA LYS A 251 2.87 -9.82 3.27
C LYS A 251 3.99 -10.50 4.08
N GLN A 252 4.15 -10.20 5.37
CA GLN A 252 5.29 -10.72 6.13
C GLN A 252 5.27 -12.25 6.21
N PHE A 253 4.08 -12.85 6.40
CA PHE A 253 3.95 -14.30 6.40
C PHE A 253 4.48 -14.96 5.10
N LEU A 254 4.15 -14.37 3.95
CA LEU A 254 4.68 -14.83 2.66
C LEU A 254 6.20 -14.61 2.57
N ARG A 255 6.69 -13.45 3.01
CA ARG A 255 8.13 -13.15 3.01
C ARG A 255 8.90 -14.12 3.89
N ASP A 256 8.40 -14.42 5.08
CA ASP A 256 9.03 -15.37 6.01
C ASP A 256 9.15 -16.76 5.39
N TYR A 257 8.11 -17.23 4.69
CA TYR A 257 8.17 -18.48 3.94
C TYR A 257 9.23 -18.41 2.83
N LEU A 258 9.24 -17.36 2.02
CA LEU A 258 10.19 -17.21 0.91
C LEU A 258 11.65 -17.11 1.40
N GLU A 259 11.88 -16.57 2.60
CA GLU A 259 13.21 -16.52 3.23
C GLU A 259 13.73 -17.93 3.63
N THR A 260 12.85 -18.93 3.78
CA THR A 260 13.26 -20.31 4.05
C THR A 260 13.74 -21.05 2.81
N LEU A 261 13.50 -20.48 1.62
CA LEU A 261 13.87 -21.10 0.34
C LEU A 261 15.26 -20.66 -0.12
N ASP A 262 15.96 -21.55 -0.79
CA ASP A 262 17.16 -21.18 -1.55
C ASP A 262 16.76 -20.51 -2.87
N TRP A 263 16.38 -19.24 -2.77
CA TRP A 263 15.92 -18.43 -3.88
C TRP A 263 16.58 -17.04 -3.85
N GLY A 264 17.17 -16.67 -4.97
CA GLY A 264 17.93 -15.42 -5.12
C GLY A 264 17.07 -14.15 -5.14
N LYS A 265 15.77 -14.20 -4.82
CA LYS A 265 14.82 -13.06 -4.83
C LYS A 265 14.73 -12.36 -6.20
N THR A 266 14.92 -13.14 -7.26
CA THR A 266 14.81 -12.69 -8.66
C THR A 266 13.86 -13.60 -9.42
N ALA A 267 13.30 -13.14 -10.53
CA ALA A 267 12.48 -13.97 -11.39
C ALA A 267 13.30 -15.15 -11.98
N PRO A 268 12.67 -16.34 -12.15
CA PRO A 268 11.27 -16.65 -11.90
C PRO A 268 10.96 -16.83 -10.41
N ALA A 269 9.71 -16.53 -10.01
CA ALA A 269 9.22 -16.79 -8.66
C ALA A 269 9.18 -18.30 -8.36
N PRO A 270 9.50 -18.73 -7.12
CA PRO A 270 9.24 -20.09 -6.70
C PRO A 270 7.74 -20.36 -6.58
N PRO A 271 7.28 -21.62 -6.79
CA PRO A 271 5.89 -21.95 -6.59
C PRO A 271 5.46 -21.82 -5.12
N LEU A 272 4.25 -21.33 -4.89
CA LEU A 272 3.69 -21.23 -3.53
C LEU A 272 2.84 -22.47 -3.23
N PRO A 273 3.12 -23.19 -2.12
CA PRO A 273 2.23 -24.26 -1.66
C PRO A 273 0.82 -23.73 -1.37
N ALA A 274 -0.20 -24.55 -1.61
CA ALA A 274 -1.60 -24.17 -1.36
C ALA A 274 -1.83 -23.69 0.08
N GLU A 275 -1.15 -24.27 1.06
CA GLU A 275 -1.21 -23.85 2.47
C GLU A 275 -0.72 -22.40 2.67
N ILE A 276 0.35 -21.99 1.97
CA ILE A 276 0.89 -20.63 2.04
C ILE A 276 -0.08 -19.63 1.39
N VAL A 277 -0.65 -20.01 0.24
CA VAL A 277 -1.69 -19.21 -0.44
C VAL A 277 -2.89 -18.99 0.48
N GLU A 278 -3.42 -20.07 1.06
CA GLU A 278 -4.60 -20.03 1.95
C GLU A 278 -4.35 -19.21 3.22
N LYS A 279 -3.22 -19.42 3.89
CA LYS A 279 -2.86 -18.65 5.09
C LYS A 279 -2.64 -17.18 4.78
N THR A 280 -2.03 -16.87 3.64
CA THR A 280 -1.88 -15.48 3.18
C THR A 280 -3.26 -14.85 2.93
N ALA A 281 -4.14 -15.53 2.20
CA ALA A 281 -5.51 -15.04 1.97
C ALA A 281 -6.28 -14.82 3.28
N ALA A 282 -6.14 -15.74 4.24
CA ALA A 282 -6.78 -15.61 5.56
C ALA A 282 -6.30 -14.36 6.31
N LYS A 283 -4.99 -14.01 6.24
CA LYS A 283 -4.45 -12.79 6.85
C LYS A 283 -5.03 -11.52 6.22
N TYR A 284 -5.18 -11.49 4.91
CA TYR A 284 -5.79 -10.35 4.20
C TYR A 284 -7.28 -10.19 4.58
N ARG A 285 -8.04 -11.28 4.63
CA ARG A 285 -9.45 -11.25 5.06
C ARG A 285 -9.58 -10.83 6.53
N GLU A 286 -8.70 -11.31 7.41
CA GLU A 286 -8.67 -10.90 8.82
C GLU A 286 -8.40 -9.40 8.96
N ALA A 287 -7.47 -8.84 8.17
CA ALA A 287 -7.22 -7.40 8.15
C ALA A 287 -8.49 -6.62 7.74
N LEU A 288 -9.18 -7.05 6.68
CA LEU A 288 -10.42 -6.41 6.23
C LEU A 288 -11.51 -6.45 7.30
N GLN A 289 -11.74 -7.62 7.90
CA GLN A 289 -12.73 -7.78 8.97
C GLN A 289 -12.44 -6.87 10.16
N ARG A 290 -11.18 -6.80 10.60
CA ARG A 290 -10.80 -5.96 11.74
C ARG A 290 -10.86 -4.47 11.43
N ILE A 291 -10.40 -4.04 10.25
CA ILE A 291 -10.30 -2.62 9.88
C ILE A 291 -11.66 -2.06 9.48
N ALA A 292 -12.37 -2.71 8.58
CA ALA A 292 -13.58 -2.19 7.93
C ALA A 292 -14.87 -2.87 8.37
N ASP A 293 -14.80 -3.91 9.22
CA ASP A 293 -15.95 -4.73 9.65
C ASP A 293 -16.67 -5.43 8.46
N ILE A 294 -15.91 -5.75 7.40
CA ILE A 294 -16.40 -6.44 6.19
C ILE A 294 -15.88 -7.87 6.19
N SER A 295 -16.78 -8.84 5.96
CA SER A 295 -16.46 -10.26 5.74
C SER A 295 -16.57 -10.61 4.26
N VAL A 296 -15.70 -11.53 3.77
CA VAL A 296 -15.69 -12.07 2.39
C VAL A 296 -16.22 -13.49 2.39
#